data_bfacffd8d311e535d065ace129c944e2
#
_entry.id   bfacffd8d311e535d065ace129c944e2
#
_cell.length_a   1.000
_cell.length_b   1.000
_cell.length_c   1.000
_cell.angle_alpha   90.00
_cell.angle_beta   90.00
_cell.angle_gamma   90.00
#
_symmetry.space_group_name_H-M   'P 1'
#
loop_
_entity.id
_entity.type
_entity.pdbx_description
1 polymer ?
#
loop_
_entity_poly.entity_id
_entity_poly.type
_entity_poly.pdbx_seq_one_letter_code
_entity_poly.pdbx_strand_id
1 'polypeptide(L)'
;MRKIFLLVVLVCISNLIIAQNSDRKWNLGFYGGATQYNGDMGQGFYKTNQPFYGFGAISVGYYLGKYADLQIMGTTGEAGFIEDQVNRFRIKMTTGSLHLRFHFTKPEAAIRPFLFAGAGIIVWDRNIWAQNGDVINRYDYALPSFGGGLNFRLSESFNLVVQETFMLSSEDDVDRQVNQNNDGFLFHTVGLTFNLGKNKDSDDDGVSDKKDNCPNTPKGVKVDASGCPVDTDNDGVADYIDDCPTAAGPQHLKGCPDRDGDGISDKDDLCPDAKGLVNLKGCPDEDGDGVADNNDKCPETKKGYKVDANGCPFDNDGDGLVNEEDMCPDVPGVVALKGCPDSDGDGVADYEDRCPTIKGTRQ
;
A
#
# COMPACT_ATOMS: atom_id res chain seq x y z
N MET A 1 26.33 -28.76 -6.58
CA MET A 1 24.87 -28.63 -6.81
C MET A 1 24.05 -28.61 -5.52
N ARG A 2 24.27 -29.51 -4.54
CA ARG A 2 23.51 -29.53 -3.25
C ARG A 2 23.63 -28.23 -2.39
N LYS A 3 24.82 -27.61 -2.37
CA LYS A 3 25.05 -26.35 -1.60
C LYS A 3 24.45 -25.11 -2.27
N ILE A 4 24.36 -25.09 -3.60
CA ILE A 4 23.74 -23.99 -4.37
C ILE A 4 22.21 -24.05 -4.23
N PHE A 5 21.63 -25.25 -4.20
CA PHE A 5 20.20 -25.44 -3.98
C PHE A 5 19.75 -24.96 -2.60
N LEU A 6 20.58 -25.21 -1.56
CA LEU A 6 20.31 -24.69 -0.21
C LEU A 6 20.38 -23.15 -0.13
N LEU A 7 21.33 -22.53 -0.85
CA LEU A 7 21.49 -21.08 -0.88
C LEU A 7 20.35 -20.40 -1.65
N VAL A 8 19.90 -20.96 -2.76
CA VAL A 8 18.75 -20.46 -3.54
C VAL A 8 17.45 -20.57 -2.73
N VAL A 9 17.26 -21.67 -2.01
CA VAL A 9 16.11 -21.82 -1.09
C VAL A 9 16.17 -20.79 0.04
N LEU A 10 17.36 -20.50 0.62
CA LEU A 10 17.50 -19.48 1.65
C LEU A 10 17.26 -18.05 1.13
N VAL A 11 17.71 -17.74 -0.09
CA VAL A 11 17.52 -16.41 -0.71
C VAL A 11 16.07 -16.19 -1.17
N CYS A 12 15.37 -17.25 -1.60
CA CYS A 12 13.93 -17.16 -1.91
C CYS A 12 13.05 -16.96 -0.66
N ILE A 13 13.54 -17.34 0.53
CA ILE A 13 12.81 -17.20 1.80
C ILE A 13 12.91 -15.77 2.37
N SER A 14 13.90 -14.97 1.96
CA SER A 14 14.16 -13.64 2.53
C SER A 14 13.11 -12.55 2.18
N ASN A 15 12.18 -12.84 1.27
CA ASN A 15 11.16 -11.88 0.83
C ASN A 15 9.71 -12.24 1.22
N LEU A 16 9.51 -13.20 2.12
CA LEU A 16 8.17 -13.66 2.53
C LEU A 16 8.00 -13.50 4.05
N ILE A 17 7.84 -12.27 4.49
CA ILE A 17 7.64 -12.00 5.94
C ILE A 17 6.20 -11.67 6.20
N ILE A 18 5.39 -12.53 6.94
CA ILE A 18 4.16 -12.15 7.69
C ILE A 18 3.33 -13.34 8.25
N ALA A 19 2.70 -13.18 9.45
CA ALA A 19 1.96 -14.20 10.19
C ALA A 19 0.62 -14.65 9.56
N GLN A 20 0.21 -15.93 9.80
CA GLN A 20 -1.08 -16.46 9.34
C GLN A 20 -2.25 -15.69 9.98
N ASN A 21 -3.07 -15.05 9.14
CA ASN A 21 -4.25 -14.29 9.52
C ASN A 21 -5.28 -14.31 8.38
N SER A 22 -6.30 -13.44 8.41
CA SER A 22 -7.30 -13.31 7.33
C SER A 22 -6.69 -13.08 5.95
N ASP A 23 -5.52 -12.45 5.90
CA ASP A 23 -4.82 -12.07 4.67
C ASP A 23 -3.87 -13.17 4.21
N ARG A 24 -3.41 -14.02 5.16
CA ARG A 24 -2.48 -15.14 4.95
C ARG A 24 -3.08 -16.43 5.43
N LYS A 25 -3.87 -17.00 4.58
CA LYS A 25 -4.67 -18.18 4.93
C LYS A 25 -3.89 -19.49 4.97
N TRP A 26 -2.72 -19.55 4.34
CA TRP A 26 -1.95 -20.78 4.25
C TRP A 26 -0.69 -20.75 5.12
N ASN A 27 -0.34 -21.88 5.71
CA ASN A 27 0.98 -22.09 6.31
C ASN A 27 1.57 -23.43 5.86
N LEU A 28 2.90 -23.47 5.85
CA LEU A 28 3.71 -24.67 5.63
C LEU A 28 4.53 -24.92 6.89
N GLY A 29 4.55 -26.16 7.36
CA GLY A 29 5.30 -26.54 8.55
C GLY A 29 6.31 -27.66 8.30
N PHE A 30 7.45 -27.57 8.99
CA PHE A 30 8.48 -28.61 9.02
C PHE A 30 8.79 -28.93 10.49
N TYR A 31 8.77 -30.22 10.81
CA TYR A 31 8.84 -30.67 12.18
C TYR A 31 9.77 -31.87 12.32
N GLY A 32 10.27 -32.05 13.52
CA GLY A 32 10.95 -33.25 13.98
C GLY A 32 10.52 -33.58 15.40
N GLY A 33 10.77 -34.81 15.79
CA GLY A 33 10.37 -35.21 17.12
C GLY A 33 10.66 -36.67 17.44
N ALA A 34 10.00 -37.12 18.48
CA ALA A 34 10.12 -38.49 18.97
C ALA A 34 8.75 -39.12 19.17
N THR A 35 8.67 -40.42 18.92
CA THR A 35 7.48 -41.24 19.15
C THR A 35 7.60 -42.09 20.40
N GLN A 36 6.51 -42.23 21.12
CA GLN A 36 6.34 -43.20 22.17
C GLN A 36 5.14 -44.10 21.87
N TYR A 37 5.28 -45.36 22.22
CA TYR A 37 4.25 -46.37 22.07
C TYR A 37 3.53 -46.66 23.42
N ASN A 38 2.27 -46.95 23.36
CA ASN A 38 1.45 -47.46 24.46
C ASN A 38 0.43 -48.48 23.92
N GLY A 39 0.53 -49.70 24.33
CA GLY A 39 -0.32 -50.84 23.93
C GLY A 39 -0.04 -52.01 24.84
N ASP A 40 -0.25 -53.23 24.33
CA ASP A 40 -0.18 -54.47 25.11
C ASP A 40 1.23 -54.78 25.66
N MET A 41 2.32 -54.52 24.87
CA MET A 41 3.70 -54.70 25.32
C MET A 41 4.14 -53.68 26.36
N GLY A 42 3.55 -52.48 26.36
CA GLY A 42 3.97 -51.41 27.26
C GLY A 42 2.92 -50.39 27.56
N GLN A 43 2.48 -50.36 28.81
CA GLN A 43 1.47 -49.42 29.28
C GLN A 43 2.08 -48.13 29.80
N GLY A 44 1.54 -46.98 29.39
CA GLY A 44 1.86 -45.63 29.84
C GLY A 44 2.93 -44.90 29.01
N PHE A 45 2.66 -43.63 28.79
CA PHE A 45 3.57 -42.69 28.14
C PHE A 45 4.57 -42.08 29.11
N TYR A 46 5.53 -41.32 28.61
CA TYR A 46 6.57 -40.59 29.36
C TYR A 46 7.55 -41.45 30.13
N LYS A 47 7.75 -42.70 29.68
CA LYS A 47 8.75 -43.59 30.27
C LYS A 47 10.15 -43.24 29.70
N THR A 48 11.00 -42.71 30.54
CA THR A 48 12.37 -42.27 30.18
C THR A 48 13.36 -43.43 29.99
N ASN A 49 12.96 -44.67 30.39
CA ASN A 49 13.75 -45.89 30.23
C ASN A 49 13.49 -46.60 28.87
N GLN A 50 12.68 -46.03 28.03
CA GLN A 50 12.39 -46.51 26.67
C GLN A 50 13.20 -45.73 25.64
N PRO A 51 13.62 -46.36 24.54
CA PRO A 51 14.27 -45.64 23.46
C PRO A 51 13.32 -44.64 22.80
N PHE A 52 13.83 -43.44 22.49
CA PHE A 52 13.10 -42.49 21.68
C PHE A 52 13.35 -42.77 20.20
N TYR A 53 12.27 -42.99 19.47
CA TYR A 53 12.31 -43.19 18.02
C TYR A 53 12.01 -41.87 17.32
N GLY A 54 12.94 -41.44 16.45
CA GLY A 54 12.83 -40.17 15.77
C GLY A 54 11.91 -40.19 14.55
N PHE A 55 11.27 -39.07 14.27
CA PHE A 55 10.52 -38.83 13.04
C PHE A 55 10.73 -37.44 12.48
N GLY A 56 10.44 -37.27 11.17
CA GLY A 56 10.28 -35.98 10.52
C GLY A 56 8.85 -35.81 10.03
N ALA A 57 8.39 -34.56 9.97
CA ALA A 57 7.04 -34.27 9.49
C ALA A 57 6.95 -32.97 8.70
N ILE A 58 5.97 -32.91 7.82
CA ILE A 58 5.56 -31.71 7.09
C ILE A 58 4.07 -31.46 7.30
N SER A 59 3.65 -30.20 7.30
CA SER A 59 2.23 -29.87 7.35
C SER A 59 1.87 -28.74 6.42
N VAL A 60 0.61 -28.73 6.02
CA VAL A 60 -0.05 -27.59 5.36
C VAL A 60 -1.25 -27.21 6.23
N GLY A 61 -1.33 -25.93 6.59
CA GLY A 61 -2.47 -25.43 7.39
C GLY A 61 -3.24 -24.35 6.63
N TYR A 62 -4.55 -24.31 6.89
CA TYR A 62 -5.45 -23.33 6.31
C TYR A 62 -6.23 -22.58 7.40
N TYR A 63 -6.14 -21.26 7.38
CA TYR A 63 -6.85 -20.39 8.33
C TYR A 63 -8.36 -20.37 8.05
N LEU A 64 -9.16 -20.80 9.00
CA LEU A 64 -10.61 -20.78 8.94
C LEU A 64 -11.19 -19.54 9.64
N GLY A 65 -10.47 -19.01 10.61
CA GLY A 65 -10.91 -17.87 11.39
C GLY A 65 -9.99 -17.55 12.57
N LYS A 66 -10.33 -16.52 13.32
CA LYS A 66 -9.53 -15.96 14.42
C LYS A 66 -9.04 -16.99 15.43
N TYR A 67 -9.84 -18.02 15.66
CA TYR A 67 -9.61 -19.05 16.68
C TYR A 67 -9.55 -20.47 16.12
N ALA A 68 -9.62 -20.66 14.81
CA ALA A 68 -9.61 -21.98 14.21
C ALA A 68 -8.80 -22.05 12.91
N ASP A 69 -8.11 -23.16 12.72
CA ASP A 69 -7.50 -23.54 11.44
C ASP A 69 -7.59 -25.05 11.21
N LEU A 70 -7.42 -25.43 9.96
CA LEU A 70 -7.34 -26.80 9.51
C LEU A 70 -5.89 -27.13 9.19
N GLN A 71 -5.40 -28.30 9.64
CA GLN A 71 -4.04 -28.77 9.36
C GLN A 71 -4.08 -30.17 8.77
N ILE A 72 -3.39 -30.33 7.64
CA ILE A 72 -2.99 -31.66 7.11
C ILE A 72 -1.52 -31.84 7.48
N MET A 73 -1.18 -32.99 8.07
CA MET A 73 0.17 -33.32 8.50
C MET A 73 0.56 -34.71 8.04
N GLY A 74 1.74 -34.82 7.44
CA GLY A 74 2.35 -36.10 7.12
C GLY A 74 3.61 -36.30 7.95
N THR A 75 3.76 -37.48 8.56
CA THR A 75 4.98 -37.84 9.32
C THR A 75 5.61 -39.09 8.76
N THR A 76 6.91 -39.23 8.92
CA THR A 76 7.65 -40.47 8.62
C THR A 76 8.78 -40.64 9.62
N GLY A 77 8.90 -41.86 10.15
CA GLY A 77 9.88 -42.18 11.18
C GLY A 77 9.75 -43.59 11.68
N GLU A 78 10.10 -43.77 12.92
CA GLU A 78 10.08 -45.09 13.55
C GLU A 78 9.26 -45.05 14.85
N ALA A 79 8.69 -46.19 15.25
CA ALA A 79 8.08 -46.39 16.52
C ALA A 79 8.45 -47.79 17.05
N GLY A 80 8.37 -48.01 18.36
CA GLY A 80 8.69 -49.28 18.93
C GLY A 80 8.73 -49.28 20.43
N PHE A 81 8.97 -50.47 21.02
CA PHE A 81 9.07 -50.68 22.42
C PHE A 81 10.09 -51.78 22.74
N ILE A 82 10.80 -51.67 23.85
CA ILE A 82 11.73 -52.69 24.35
C ILE A 82 11.44 -52.95 25.80
N GLU A 83 10.93 -54.15 26.13
CA GLU A 83 10.77 -54.61 27.50
C GLU A 83 12.00 -55.45 27.93
N ASP A 84 12.36 -56.41 27.08
CA ASP A 84 13.53 -57.28 27.23
C ASP A 84 14.08 -57.70 25.87
N GLN A 85 14.94 -58.73 25.84
CA GLN A 85 15.54 -59.26 24.57
C GLN A 85 14.51 -60.01 23.70
N VAL A 86 13.43 -60.45 24.23
CA VAL A 86 12.40 -61.23 23.54
C VAL A 86 11.19 -60.36 23.22
N ASN A 87 10.74 -59.58 24.20
CA ASN A 87 9.58 -58.69 24.12
C ASN A 87 10.03 -57.30 23.61
N ARG A 88 10.16 -57.17 22.29
CA ARG A 88 10.52 -55.93 21.63
C ARG A 88 10.00 -55.87 20.21
N PHE A 89 9.65 -54.70 19.80
CA PHE A 89 9.39 -54.41 18.37
C PHE A 89 9.92 -53.06 17.95
N ARG A 90 10.13 -52.91 16.68
CA ARG A 90 10.45 -51.65 16.01
C ARG A 90 9.85 -51.69 14.61
N ILE A 91 9.13 -50.64 14.26
CA ILE A 91 8.47 -50.50 12.98
C ILE A 91 8.90 -49.20 12.33
N LYS A 92 8.95 -49.17 11.01
CA LYS A 92 8.94 -47.91 10.26
C LYS A 92 7.50 -47.51 10.04
N MET A 93 7.18 -46.25 10.33
CA MET A 93 5.84 -45.75 10.31
C MET A 93 5.74 -44.48 9.50
N THR A 94 4.71 -44.36 8.68
CA THR A 94 4.32 -43.12 7.99
C THR A 94 2.87 -42.82 8.31
N THR A 95 2.56 -41.60 8.68
CA THR A 95 1.19 -41.18 8.99
C THR A 95 0.76 -40.02 8.12
N GLY A 96 -0.55 -39.96 7.84
CA GLY A 96 -1.22 -38.80 7.29
C GLY A 96 -2.40 -38.43 8.15
N SER A 97 -2.54 -37.19 8.59
CA SER A 97 -3.63 -36.77 9.46
C SER A 97 -4.23 -35.44 9.07
N LEU A 98 -5.52 -35.30 9.36
CA LEU A 98 -6.29 -34.07 9.20
C LEU A 98 -6.78 -33.65 10.57
N HIS A 99 -6.44 -32.45 10.99
CA HIS A 99 -6.77 -31.89 12.30
C HIS A 99 -7.49 -30.56 12.17
N LEU A 100 -8.57 -30.38 12.92
CA LEU A 100 -9.17 -29.10 13.22
C LEU A 100 -8.55 -28.58 14.52
N ARG A 101 -7.86 -27.44 14.44
CA ARG A 101 -7.17 -26.83 15.58
C ARG A 101 -7.94 -25.63 16.09
N PHE A 102 -8.03 -25.50 17.41
CA PHE A 102 -8.67 -24.39 18.11
C PHE A 102 -7.65 -23.66 18.96
N HIS A 103 -7.50 -22.37 18.72
CA HIS A 103 -6.57 -21.49 19.41
C HIS A 103 -7.27 -20.68 20.49
N PHE A 104 -6.64 -20.54 21.65
CA PHE A 104 -7.20 -19.79 22.79
C PHE A 104 -6.93 -18.29 22.74
N THR A 105 -6.01 -17.85 21.88
CA THR A 105 -5.61 -16.45 21.73
C THR A 105 -5.71 -15.99 20.28
N LYS A 106 -5.68 -14.65 20.08
CA LYS A 106 -5.72 -14.04 18.76
C LYS A 106 -4.45 -14.35 17.95
N PRO A 107 -4.49 -14.24 16.60
CA PRO A 107 -3.33 -14.46 15.73
C PRO A 107 -2.08 -13.63 16.08
N GLU A 108 -2.28 -12.43 16.60
CA GLU A 108 -1.21 -11.48 16.93
C GLU A 108 -0.47 -11.78 18.24
N ALA A 109 -1.01 -12.70 19.08
CA ALA A 109 -0.42 -13.03 20.37
C ALA A 109 0.96 -13.69 20.19
N ALA A 110 1.90 -13.35 21.07
CA ALA A 110 3.25 -13.92 21.07
C ALA A 110 3.25 -15.43 21.34
N ILE A 111 2.30 -15.91 22.16
CA ILE A 111 2.09 -17.33 22.48
C ILE A 111 0.63 -17.65 22.21
N ARG A 112 0.41 -18.70 21.41
CA ARG A 112 -0.92 -19.18 21.06
C ARG A 112 -1.08 -20.66 21.47
N PRO A 113 -1.61 -20.94 22.65
CA PRO A 113 -2.00 -22.29 23.02
C PRO A 113 -3.13 -22.79 22.10
N PHE A 114 -3.09 -24.07 21.77
CA PHE A 114 -4.13 -24.69 20.94
C PHE A 114 -4.39 -26.14 21.36
N LEU A 115 -5.60 -26.58 21.08
CA LEU A 115 -5.99 -27.99 21.09
C LEU A 115 -6.46 -28.38 19.69
N PHE A 116 -6.37 -29.64 19.37
CA PHE A 116 -6.87 -30.16 18.11
C PHE A 116 -7.42 -31.55 18.23
N ALA A 117 -8.32 -31.88 17.30
CA ALA A 117 -8.83 -33.22 17.12
C ALA A 117 -9.04 -33.50 15.63
N GLY A 118 -8.99 -34.77 15.28
CA GLY A 118 -9.12 -35.18 13.88
C GLY A 118 -8.99 -36.68 13.72
N ALA A 119 -8.63 -37.05 12.50
CA ALA A 119 -8.43 -38.44 12.12
C ALA A 119 -7.21 -38.55 11.17
N GLY A 120 -6.68 -39.75 11.04
CA GLY A 120 -5.54 -40.02 10.17
C GLY A 120 -5.50 -41.47 9.72
N ILE A 121 -4.46 -41.75 8.96
CA ILE A 121 -4.07 -43.09 8.55
C ILE A 121 -2.64 -43.35 9.04
N ILE A 122 -2.38 -44.59 9.42
CA ILE A 122 -1.05 -45.07 9.79
C ILE A 122 -0.68 -46.15 8.79
N VAL A 123 0.49 -46.04 8.20
CA VAL A 123 1.07 -47.08 7.37
C VAL A 123 2.37 -47.53 8.03
N TRP A 124 2.48 -48.79 8.34
CA TRP A 124 3.68 -49.32 8.97
C TRP A 124 4.25 -50.54 8.21
N ASP A 125 5.58 -50.71 8.35
CA ASP A 125 6.36 -51.79 7.78
C ASP A 125 6.95 -52.62 8.94
N ARG A 126 6.60 -53.91 8.99
CA ARG A 126 7.07 -54.85 10.02
C ARG A 126 8.49 -55.37 9.82
N ASN A 127 9.21 -54.96 8.78
CA ASN A 127 10.39 -55.66 8.30
C ASN A 127 11.68 -55.47 9.07
N ILE A 128 11.77 -54.61 10.03
CA ILE A 128 13.03 -54.39 10.75
C ILE A 128 13.49 -55.65 11.52
N TRP A 129 12.61 -56.63 11.73
CA TRP A 129 12.90 -57.84 12.49
C TRP A 129 12.40 -59.16 11.87
N ALA A 130 11.91 -59.17 10.66
CA ALA A 130 11.42 -60.40 10.02
C ALA A 130 12.61 -61.24 9.49
N GLN A 131 12.74 -62.46 9.98
CA GLN A 131 13.80 -63.39 9.56
C GLN A 131 13.65 -63.88 8.10
N ASN A 132 12.54 -63.61 7.42
CA ASN A 132 12.21 -64.17 6.11
C ASN A 132 12.05 -63.13 4.97
N GLY A 133 12.37 -61.87 5.17
CA GLY A 133 12.48 -60.92 4.09
C GLY A 133 11.18 -60.42 3.43
N ASP A 134 10.03 -60.86 3.89
CA ASP A 134 8.72 -60.43 3.35
C ASP A 134 8.30 -59.08 3.87
N VAL A 135 8.28 -58.09 2.98
CA VAL A 135 7.77 -56.73 3.27
C VAL A 135 6.26 -56.74 3.21
N ILE A 136 5.60 -56.75 4.38
CA ILE A 136 4.16 -56.61 4.46
C ILE A 136 3.85 -55.16 4.92
N ASN A 137 3.55 -54.29 3.97
CA ASN A 137 2.99 -52.98 4.29
C ASN A 137 1.55 -53.14 4.77
N ARG A 138 1.25 -52.69 5.97
CA ARG A 138 -0.11 -52.59 6.49
C ARG A 138 -0.51 -51.13 6.64
N TYR A 139 -1.78 -50.87 6.47
CA TYR A 139 -2.36 -49.57 6.71
C TYR A 139 -3.49 -49.72 7.74
N ASP A 140 -3.64 -48.69 8.56
CA ASP A 140 -4.64 -48.63 9.57
C ASP A 140 -5.19 -47.22 9.74
N TYR A 141 -6.31 -47.06 10.39
CA TYR A 141 -6.92 -45.78 10.68
C TYR A 141 -6.51 -45.31 12.09
N ALA A 142 -6.07 -44.07 12.19
CA ALA A 142 -5.86 -43.40 13.47
C ALA A 142 -7.09 -42.56 13.82
N LEU A 143 -7.96 -43.16 14.63
CA LEU A 143 -9.19 -42.51 15.06
C LEU A 143 -9.48 -42.85 16.52
N PRO A 144 -9.46 -41.92 17.46
CA PRO A 144 -9.17 -40.47 17.25
C PRO A 144 -7.68 -40.16 17.11
N SER A 145 -7.41 -39.03 16.45
CA SER A 145 -6.15 -38.34 16.53
C SER A 145 -6.38 -36.98 17.17
N PHE A 146 -5.75 -36.73 18.32
CA PHE A 146 -5.96 -35.47 19.05
C PHE A 146 -4.69 -35.03 19.79
N GLY A 147 -4.71 -33.80 20.27
CA GLY A 147 -3.59 -33.29 21.02
C GLY A 147 -3.67 -31.79 21.30
N GLY A 148 -2.55 -31.24 21.69
CA GLY A 148 -2.43 -29.82 21.98
C GLY A 148 -1.00 -29.32 21.86
N GLY A 149 -0.86 -28.02 21.91
CA GLY A 149 0.47 -27.43 21.79
C GLY A 149 0.49 -25.93 22.02
N LEU A 150 1.69 -25.40 21.83
CA LEU A 150 2.01 -23.98 21.90
C LEU A 150 2.61 -23.53 20.57
N ASN A 151 2.09 -22.44 20.05
CA ASN A 151 2.66 -21.77 18.91
C ASN A 151 3.28 -20.46 19.40
N PHE A 152 4.61 -20.33 19.27
CA PHE A 152 5.39 -19.15 19.62
C PHE A 152 5.63 -18.35 18.37
N ARG A 153 5.14 -17.14 18.33
CA ARG A 153 5.35 -16.22 17.21
C ARG A 153 6.76 -15.65 17.25
N LEU A 154 7.62 -16.04 16.32
CA LEU A 154 8.98 -15.53 16.18
C LEU A 154 9.02 -14.26 15.33
N SER A 155 8.18 -14.21 14.30
CA SER A 155 7.99 -13.05 13.44
C SER A 155 6.58 -13.09 12.84
N GLU A 156 6.27 -12.20 11.95
CA GLU A 156 5.01 -12.25 11.22
C GLU A 156 4.89 -13.48 10.29
N SER A 157 6.01 -14.04 9.84
CA SER A 157 6.03 -15.19 8.93
C SER A 157 6.38 -16.50 9.59
N PHE A 158 7.08 -16.46 10.70
CA PHE A 158 7.68 -17.63 11.31
C PHE A 158 7.09 -17.86 12.69
N ASN A 159 6.73 -19.10 12.95
CA ASN A 159 6.37 -19.54 14.30
C ASN A 159 7.16 -20.79 14.65
N LEU A 160 7.53 -20.92 15.93
CA LEU A 160 7.98 -22.15 16.53
C LEU A 160 6.76 -22.85 17.13
N VAL A 161 6.58 -24.11 16.79
CA VAL A 161 5.46 -24.94 17.29
C VAL A 161 6.02 -26.09 18.13
N VAL A 162 5.46 -26.25 19.31
CA VAL A 162 5.69 -27.41 20.17
C VAL A 162 4.33 -28.05 20.38
N GLN A 163 4.17 -29.32 20.01
CA GLN A 163 2.88 -30.01 20.15
C GLN A 163 3.06 -31.48 20.51
N GLU A 164 2.05 -32.00 21.14
CA GLU A 164 1.88 -33.42 21.36
C GLU A 164 0.65 -33.94 20.63
N THR A 165 0.81 -35.03 19.90
CA THR A 165 -0.25 -35.69 19.14
C THR A 165 -0.40 -37.10 19.58
N PHE A 166 -1.57 -37.44 20.06
CA PHE A 166 -1.95 -38.82 20.32
C PHE A 166 -2.74 -39.39 19.16
N MET A 167 -2.32 -40.57 18.68
CA MET A 167 -3.00 -41.33 17.64
C MET A 167 -3.33 -42.72 18.20
N LEU A 168 -4.57 -43.13 18.15
CA LEU A 168 -5.03 -44.46 18.49
C LEU A 168 -5.22 -45.23 17.18
N SER A 169 -4.51 -46.37 17.04
CA SER A 169 -4.69 -47.32 15.93
C SER A 169 -6.06 -48.00 16.06
N SER A 170 -6.72 -48.29 14.96
CA SER A 170 -7.94 -49.09 14.96
C SER A 170 -7.65 -50.58 15.08
N GLU A 171 -6.42 -50.96 14.79
CA GLU A 171 -5.95 -52.36 14.89
C GLU A 171 -5.15 -52.57 16.19
N ASP A 172 -5.18 -53.78 16.70
CA ASP A 172 -4.56 -54.22 17.96
C ASP A 172 -3.46 -55.26 17.68
N ASP A 173 -2.69 -55.06 16.64
CA ASP A 173 -1.65 -56.06 16.23
C ASP A 173 -0.33 -55.43 15.83
N VAL A 174 -0.10 -54.14 16.04
CA VAL A 174 1.12 -53.44 15.69
C VAL A 174 2.30 -54.00 16.47
N ASP A 175 2.11 -54.32 17.73
CA ASP A 175 3.13 -54.94 18.59
C ASP A 175 3.14 -56.48 18.55
N ARG A 176 2.29 -57.12 17.73
CA ARG A 176 2.10 -58.59 17.57
C ARG A 176 1.35 -59.25 18.73
N GLN A 177 0.75 -58.50 19.62
CA GLN A 177 -0.14 -59.01 20.66
C GLN A 177 -1.56 -58.52 20.37
N VAL A 178 -2.55 -59.37 20.58
CA VAL A 178 -3.96 -59.05 20.34
C VAL A 178 -4.70 -59.36 21.64
N ASN A 179 -4.81 -58.35 22.50
CA ASN A 179 -5.34 -58.56 23.86
C ASN A 179 -6.47 -57.61 24.27
N GLN A 180 -7.11 -56.89 23.39
CA GLN A 180 -8.23 -55.96 23.62
C GLN A 180 -7.87 -54.48 23.81
N ASN A 181 -6.61 -54.07 23.78
CA ASN A 181 -6.23 -52.67 23.89
C ASN A 181 -5.61 -52.17 22.58
N ASN A 182 -6.32 -51.36 21.85
CA ASN A 182 -5.78 -50.76 20.61
C ASN A 182 -4.45 -50.03 20.85
N ASP A 183 -3.52 -50.21 19.91
CA ASP A 183 -2.22 -49.60 19.98
C ASP A 183 -2.25 -48.06 19.84
N GLY A 184 -1.60 -47.36 20.74
CA GLY A 184 -1.53 -45.91 20.77
C GLY A 184 -0.14 -45.36 20.57
N PHE A 185 -0.05 -44.25 19.89
CA PHE A 185 1.23 -43.53 19.60
C PHE A 185 1.14 -42.09 20.08
N LEU A 186 2.14 -41.66 20.83
CA LEU A 186 2.32 -40.27 21.24
C LEU A 186 3.51 -39.67 20.51
N PHE A 187 3.28 -38.57 19.79
CA PHE A 187 4.28 -37.85 19.04
C PHE A 187 4.62 -36.55 19.78
N HIS A 188 5.87 -36.45 20.25
CA HIS A 188 6.45 -35.23 20.79
C HIS A 188 7.07 -34.46 19.65
N THR A 189 6.51 -33.32 19.29
CA THR A 189 6.81 -32.61 18.05
C THR A 189 7.29 -31.20 18.30
N VAL A 190 8.41 -30.81 17.67
CA VAL A 190 8.89 -29.44 17.59
C VAL A 190 9.14 -29.07 16.15
N GLY A 191 8.76 -27.88 15.73
CA GLY A 191 8.95 -27.47 14.35
C GLY A 191 8.77 -25.99 14.10
N LEU A 192 9.04 -25.61 12.87
CA LEU A 192 8.86 -24.24 12.37
C LEU A 192 7.73 -24.21 11.36
N THR A 193 6.87 -23.21 11.46
CA THR A 193 5.84 -22.94 10.45
C THR A 193 6.05 -21.60 9.78
N PHE A 194 5.75 -21.56 8.48
CA PHE A 194 5.87 -20.41 7.59
C PHE A 194 4.48 -20.04 7.09
N ASN A 195 4.06 -18.82 7.34
CA ASN A 195 2.77 -18.31 6.87
C ASN A 195 2.92 -17.70 5.48
N LEU A 196 2.08 -18.14 4.54
CA LEU A 196 2.13 -17.81 3.13
C LEU A 196 0.99 -16.86 2.76
N GLY A 197 1.29 -15.82 1.97
CA GLY A 197 0.34 -14.84 1.45
C GLY A 197 0.89 -13.41 1.49
N LYS A 198 0.19 -12.49 0.86
CA LYS A 198 0.46 -11.05 0.93
C LYS A 198 -0.37 -10.43 2.05
N ASN A 199 0.07 -9.30 2.59
CA ASN A 199 -0.80 -8.45 3.40
C ASN A 199 -1.92 -7.90 2.54
N LYS A 200 -3.03 -7.62 3.18
CA LYS A 200 -4.09 -6.86 2.55
C LYS A 200 -3.57 -5.44 2.29
N ASP A 201 -3.77 -4.98 1.09
CA ASP A 201 -3.49 -3.66 0.57
C ASP A 201 -4.75 -3.27 -0.19
N SER A 202 -5.55 -2.36 0.40
CA SER A 202 -6.94 -2.13 -0.04
C SER A 202 -7.04 -1.20 -1.23
N ASP A 203 -6.06 -0.33 -1.41
CA ASP A 203 -6.00 0.66 -2.49
C ASP A 203 -4.92 0.35 -3.54
N ASP A 204 -4.16 -0.76 -3.33
CA ASP A 204 -3.09 -1.22 -4.23
C ASP A 204 -1.96 -0.19 -4.43
N ASP A 205 -1.64 0.59 -3.40
CA ASP A 205 -0.57 1.58 -3.43
C ASP A 205 0.83 0.98 -3.14
N GLY A 206 0.87 -0.29 -2.70
CA GLY A 206 2.10 -1.02 -2.36
C GLY A 206 2.43 -1.02 -0.87
N VAL A 207 1.68 -0.30 -0.05
CA VAL A 207 1.77 -0.30 1.42
C VAL A 207 0.58 -1.05 1.98
N SER A 208 0.81 -1.93 2.94
CA SER A 208 -0.30 -2.73 3.49
C SER A 208 -1.17 -1.91 4.42
N ASP A 209 -2.50 -2.24 4.49
CA ASP A 209 -3.50 -1.59 5.36
C ASP A 209 -3.04 -1.37 6.81
N LYS A 210 -2.11 -2.19 7.32
CA LYS A 210 -1.58 -2.09 8.69
C LYS A 210 -0.51 -1.02 8.87
N LYS A 211 0.14 -0.63 7.79
CA LYS A 211 1.24 0.36 7.77
C LYS A 211 0.85 1.61 7.01
N ASP A 212 -0.29 1.55 6.37
CA ASP A 212 -0.83 2.59 5.55
C ASP A 212 -1.59 3.62 6.41
N ASN A 213 -1.15 4.86 6.35
CA ASN A 213 -1.77 5.99 7.00
C ASN A 213 -2.79 6.70 6.10
N CYS A 214 -2.76 6.40 4.80
CA CYS A 214 -3.61 7.02 3.77
C CYS A 214 -4.38 5.96 2.96
N PRO A 215 -5.35 5.22 3.58
CA PRO A 215 -5.94 3.99 3.06
C PRO A 215 -6.87 4.14 1.84
N ASN A 216 -6.81 5.24 1.15
CA ASN A 216 -7.60 5.51 -0.07
C ASN A 216 -6.76 6.28 -1.10
N THR A 217 -5.47 6.01 -1.17
CA THR A 217 -4.60 6.60 -2.18
C THR A 217 -5.05 6.18 -3.58
N PRO A 218 -5.18 7.09 -4.54
CA PRO A 218 -5.59 6.74 -5.90
C PRO A 218 -4.58 5.80 -6.55
N LYS A 219 -5.08 4.81 -7.27
CA LYS A 219 -4.25 3.79 -7.93
C LYS A 219 -3.21 4.40 -8.85
N GLY A 220 -1.94 4.01 -8.66
CA GLY A 220 -0.83 4.44 -9.49
C GLY A 220 -0.17 5.75 -9.04
N VAL A 221 -0.67 6.36 -7.97
CA VAL A 221 -0.01 7.49 -7.32
C VAL A 221 1.22 6.98 -6.57
N LYS A 222 2.32 7.72 -6.66
CA LYS A 222 3.54 7.44 -5.92
C LYS A 222 3.35 7.81 -4.45
N VAL A 223 3.64 6.85 -3.56
CA VAL A 223 3.50 7.03 -2.11
C VAL A 223 4.84 6.92 -1.38
N ASP A 224 4.87 7.43 -0.18
CA ASP A 224 5.97 7.26 0.77
C ASP A 224 5.90 5.91 1.49
N ALA A 225 6.79 5.68 2.48
CA ALA A 225 6.82 4.44 3.26
C ALA A 225 5.61 4.22 4.16
N SER A 226 4.79 5.25 4.35
CA SER A 226 3.56 5.24 5.16
C SER A 226 2.27 5.12 4.33
N GLY A 227 2.36 4.95 3.00
CA GLY A 227 1.21 4.86 2.10
C GLY A 227 0.60 6.20 1.72
N CYS A 228 1.20 7.31 2.13
CA CYS A 228 0.68 8.63 1.78
C CYS A 228 1.31 9.16 0.48
N PRO A 229 0.52 9.83 -0.38
CA PRO A 229 1.04 10.47 -1.56
C PRO A 229 2.26 11.36 -1.27
N VAL A 230 3.28 11.27 -2.11
CA VAL A 230 4.50 12.09 -1.96
C VAL A 230 4.12 13.55 -2.15
N ASP A 231 4.67 14.41 -1.29
CA ASP A 231 4.62 15.87 -1.30
C ASP A 231 6.07 16.34 -1.19
N THR A 232 6.66 16.74 -2.32
CA THR A 232 8.11 16.92 -2.41
C THR A 232 8.59 18.23 -1.78
N ASP A 233 7.79 19.30 -1.82
CA ASP A 233 8.14 20.61 -1.25
C ASP A 233 7.46 20.89 0.10
N ASN A 234 6.57 19.97 0.53
CA ASN A 234 5.86 19.99 1.82
C ASN A 234 4.91 21.19 2.00
N ASP A 235 4.22 21.59 0.97
CA ASP A 235 3.23 22.66 1.01
C ASP A 235 1.82 22.19 1.36
N GLY A 236 1.62 20.85 1.43
CA GLY A 236 0.34 20.21 1.72
C GLY A 236 -0.47 19.86 0.49
N VAL A 237 0.10 20.01 -0.72
CA VAL A 237 -0.45 19.55 -1.99
C VAL A 237 0.43 18.42 -2.50
N ALA A 238 -0.15 17.24 -2.70
CA ALA A 238 0.65 16.10 -3.13
C ALA A 238 1.08 16.23 -4.60
N ASP A 239 2.29 15.76 -4.94
CA ASP A 239 2.93 15.89 -6.25
C ASP A 239 2.00 15.54 -7.44
N TYR A 240 1.08 14.57 -7.27
CA TYR A 240 0.21 14.13 -8.36
C TYR A 240 -0.94 15.09 -8.69
N ILE A 241 -1.24 16.05 -7.82
CA ILE A 241 -2.25 17.13 -8.01
C ILE A 241 -1.62 18.51 -7.92
N ASP A 242 -0.31 18.56 -7.71
CA ASP A 242 0.47 19.79 -7.63
C ASP A 242 0.97 20.18 -9.01
N ASP A 243 0.66 21.40 -9.39
CA ASP A 243 1.14 22.00 -10.64
C ASP A 243 2.61 22.48 -10.54
N CYS A 244 3.17 22.57 -9.31
CA CYS A 244 4.54 23.04 -9.03
C CYS A 244 5.25 22.16 -7.97
N PRO A 245 5.43 20.83 -8.15
CA PRO A 245 5.80 19.87 -7.12
C PRO A 245 7.15 20.07 -6.40
N THR A 246 7.88 21.11 -6.72
CA THR A 246 9.18 21.42 -6.13
C THR A 246 9.29 22.87 -5.65
N ALA A 247 8.17 23.60 -5.67
CA ALA A 247 8.14 25.01 -5.30
C ALA A 247 6.85 25.31 -4.52
N ALA A 248 6.95 25.25 -3.21
CA ALA A 248 5.83 25.35 -2.27
C ALA A 248 4.92 26.57 -2.50
N GLY A 249 3.62 26.31 -2.60
CA GLY A 249 2.62 27.33 -2.80
C GLY A 249 1.26 26.96 -2.18
N PRO A 250 0.29 27.85 -2.21
CA PRO A 250 -0.99 27.61 -1.57
C PRO A 250 -1.88 26.64 -2.37
N GLN A 251 -2.68 25.86 -1.65
CA GLN A 251 -3.57 24.87 -2.23
C GLN A 251 -4.55 25.43 -3.28
N HIS A 252 -5.03 26.68 -3.10
CA HIS A 252 -5.96 27.31 -4.05
C HIS A 252 -5.32 27.65 -5.41
N LEU A 253 -3.97 27.70 -5.47
CA LEU A 253 -3.17 27.80 -6.68
C LEU A 253 -2.52 26.49 -7.07
N LYS A 254 -3.08 25.36 -6.59
CA LYS A 254 -2.61 24.01 -6.85
C LYS A 254 -1.13 23.80 -6.57
N GLY A 255 -0.66 24.28 -5.41
CA GLY A 255 0.72 24.15 -4.98
C GLY A 255 1.72 25.10 -5.63
N CYS A 256 1.28 26.02 -6.49
CA CYS A 256 2.20 26.97 -7.10
C CYS A 256 2.39 28.23 -6.26
N PRO A 257 3.62 28.76 -6.15
CA PRO A 257 3.88 30.00 -5.43
C PRO A 257 3.23 31.19 -6.11
N ASP A 258 2.93 32.23 -5.30
CA ASP A 258 2.39 33.53 -5.66
C ASP A 258 3.14 34.55 -4.82
N ARG A 259 4.16 35.13 -5.41
CA ARG A 259 5.17 35.94 -4.71
C ARG A 259 4.62 37.30 -4.26
N ASP A 260 3.81 37.95 -5.08
CA ASP A 260 3.25 39.26 -4.76
C ASP A 260 1.87 39.18 -4.12
N GLY A 261 1.22 38.01 -4.19
CA GLY A 261 -0.04 37.72 -3.50
C GLY A 261 -1.24 38.36 -4.17
N ASP A 262 -1.29 38.39 -5.50
CA ASP A 262 -2.42 38.88 -6.27
C ASP A 262 -3.46 37.81 -6.63
N GLY A 263 -3.12 36.52 -6.39
CA GLY A 263 -3.98 35.37 -6.63
C GLY A 263 -3.73 34.68 -7.95
N ILE A 264 -2.65 35.01 -8.64
CA ILE A 264 -2.15 34.33 -9.85
C ILE A 264 -0.82 33.67 -9.48
N SER A 265 -0.60 32.46 -9.95
CA SER A 265 0.68 31.80 -9.67
C SER A 265 1.83 32.40 -10.43
N ASP A 266 3.04 32.46 -9.85
CA ASP A 266 4.26 33.01 -10.48
C ASP A 266 4.49 32.46 -11.91
N LYS A 267 4.06 31.21 -12.19
CA LYS A 267 4.20 30.61 -13.52
C LYS A 267 3.22 31.13 -14.56
N ASP A 268 2.05 31.59 -14.12
CA ASP A 268 0.96 32.08 -14.99
C ASP A 268 0.91 33.61 -15.01
N ASP A 269 1.69 34.24 -14.12
CA ASP A 269 1.80 35.67 -13.93
C ASP A 269 2.87 36.29 -14.87
N LEU A 270 2.51 37.34 -15.60
CA LEU A 270 3.44 38.11 -16.42
C LEU A 270 4.25 39.11 -15.60
N CYS A 271 3.81 39.45 -14.39
CA CYS A 271 4.43 40.42 -13.50
C CYS A 271 4.58 39.86 -12.05
N PRO A 272 5.29 38.75 -11.84
CA PRO A 272 5.25 37.94 -10.59
C PRO A 272 5.84 38.64 -9.35
N ASP A 273 6.31 39.85 -9.47
CA ASP A 273 6.85 40.68 -8.39
C ASP A 273 5.98 41.92 -8.10
N ALA A 274 4.86 42.12 -8.83
CA ALA A 274 4.06 43.33 -8.74
C ALA A 274 2.57 43.04 -8.90
N LYS A 275 1.82 43.10 -7.77
CA LYS A 275 0.39 42.83 -7.73
C LYS A 275 -0.38 43.49 -8.84
N GLY A 276 -1.15 42.69 -9.56
CA GLY A 276 -1.91 43.18 -10.67
C GLY A 276 -3.31 42.63 -10.81
N LEU A 277 -3.80 42.64 -12.03
CA LEU A 277 -5.18 42.29 -12.34
C LEU A 277 -5.25 40.96 -13.08
N VAL A 278 -6.23 40.12 -12.75
CA VAL A 278 -6.44 38.82 -13.39
C VAL A 278 -6.64 38.92 -14.90
N ASN A 279 -7.35 39.96 -15.36
CA ASN A 279 -7.61 40.20 -16.78
C ASN A 279 -6.34 40.69 -17.56
N LEU A 280 -5.31 41.16 -16.83
CA LEU A 280 -4.00 41.57 -17.35
C LEU A 280 -2.91 40.53 -16.98
N LYS A 281 -3.33 39.31 -16.61
CA LYS A 281 -2.43 38.19 -16.25
C LYS A 281 -1.40 38.57 -15.18
N GLY A 282 -1.87 39.18 -14.09
CA GLY A 282 -1.06 39.56 -12.95
C GLY A 282 -0.30 40.86 -13.08
N CYS A 283 -0.44 41.61 -14.19
CA CYS A 283 0.21 42.89 -14.28
C CYS A 283 -0.65 44.05 -13.75
N PRO A 284 -0.03 45.04 -13.08
CA PRO A 284 -0.71 46.25 -12.64
C PRO A 284 -1.16 47.12 -13.81
N ASP A 285 -2.17 47.97 -13.53
CA ASP A 285 -2.74 48.98 -14.43
C ASP A 285 -3.12 50.18 -13.54
N GLU A 286 -2.21 51.15 -13.44
CA GLU A 286 -2.28 52.23 -12.45
C GLU A 286 -3.38 53.24 -12.76
N ASP A 287 -3.60 53.56 -14.06
CA ASP A 287 -4.61 54.52 -14.47
C ASP A 287 -5.97 53.87 -14.81
N GLY A 288 -5.99 52.54 -14.99
CA GLY A 288 -7.21 51.77 -15.16
C GLY A 288 -7.80 51.90 -16.57
N ASP A 289 -6.97 52.07 -17.58
CA ASP A 289 -7.36 52.19 -18.99
C ASP A 289 -7.51 50.82 -19.68
N GLY A 290 -7.04 49.74 -19.04
CA GLY A 290 -7.12 48.36 -19.52
C GLY A 290 -5.85 47.86 -20.20
N VAL A 291 -4.76 48.62 -20.23
CA VAL A 291 -3.44 48.24 -20.66
C VAL A 291 -2.52 48.14 -19.46
N ALA A 292 -1.73 47.09 -19.37
CA ALA A 292 -0.83 46.90 -18.23
C ALA A 292 0.31 47.91 -18.26
N ASP A 293 0.74 48.45 -17.10
CA ASP A 293 1.78 49.47 -16.94
C ASP A 293 3.06 49.16 -17.73
N ASN A 294 3.43 47.86 -17.83
CA ASN A 294 4.64 47.45 -18.59
C ASN A 294 4.49 47.58 -20.11
N ASN A 295 3.29 47.71 -20.64
CA ASN A 295 2.96 47.88 -22.04
C ASN A 295 2.40 49.28 -22.35
N ASP A 296 2.04 50.03 -21.28
CA ASP A 296 1.44 51.34 -21.38
C ASP A 296 2.49 52.42 -21.66
N LYS A 297 2.24 53.22 -22.68
CA LYS A 297 3.07 54.39 -23.08
C LYS A 297 2.45 55.71 -22.58
N CYS A 298 1.24 55.69 -22.15
CA CYS A 298 0.49 56.85 -21.68
C CYS A 298 -0.08 56.65 -20.25
N PRO A 299 0.79 56.50 -19.21
CA PRO A 299 0.44 56.04 -17.87
C PRO A 299 -0.41 57.00 -17.04
N GLU A 300 -0.97 58.03 -17.60
CA GLU A 300 -1.84 59.01 -16.96
C GLU A 300 -3.13 59.20 -17.78
N THR A 301 -3.56 58.19 -18.53
CA THR A 301 -4.80 58.25 -19.29
C THR A 301 -6.00 58.45 -18.38
N LYS A 302 -6.86 59.40 -18.70
CA LYS A 302 -8.05 59.71 -17.89
C LYS A 302 -9.04 58.56 -17.99
N LYS A 303 -9.54 58.16 -16.83
CA LYS A 303 -10.51 57.06 -16.73
C LYS A 303 -11.72 57.25 -17.66
N GLY A 304 -11.95 56.24 -18.49
CA GLY A 304 -13.07 56.20 -19.43
C GLY A 304 -12.74 56.63 -20.82
N TYR A 305 -11.51 57.05 -21.09
CA TYR A 305 -11.03 57.30 -22.44
C TYR A 305 -10.81 55.95 -23.16
N LYS A 306 -11.03 55.95 -24.46
CA LYS A 306 -10.72 54.81 -25.30
C LYS A 306 -9.28 54.89 -25.70
N VAL A 307 -8.55 53.81 -25.48
CA VAL A 307 -7.10 53.74 -25.77
C VAL A 307 -6.76 52.74 -26.88
N ASP A 308 -5.63 52.92 -27.48
CA ASP A 308 -5.02 51.99 -28.40
C ASP A 308 -4.32 50.83 -27.62
N ALA A 309 -3.65 49.92 -28.34
CA ALA A 309 -2.94 48.79 -27.74
C ALA A 309 -1.73 49.18 -26.87
N ASN A 310 -1.35 50.49 -26.86
CA ASN A 310 -0.26 51.02 -26.07
C ASN A 310 -0.77 51.89 -24.89
N GLY A 311 -2.05 51.88 -24.59
CA GLY A 311 -2.64 52.68 -23.51
C GLY A 311 -2.84 54.16 -23.88
N CYS A 312 -2.61 54.57 -25.11
CA CYS A 312 -2.73 55.98 -25.50
C CYS A 312 -4.12 56.27 -26.04
N PRO A 313 -4.76 57.38 -25.57
CA PRO A 313 -6.04 57.84 -26.08
C PRO A 313 -5.98 58.12 -27.58
N PHE A 314 -7.09 57.84 -28.27
CA PHE A 314 -7.15 58.13 -29.71
C PHE A 314 -7.20 59.65 -30.00
N ASP A 315 -6.45 60.01 -31.00
CA ASP A 315 -6.47 61.33 -31.67
C ASP A 315 -6.62 61.04 -33.18
N ASN A 316 -7.85 61.08 -33.67
CA ASN A 316 -8.16 60.56 -35.03
C ASN A 316 -7.62 61.45 -36.15
N ASP A 317 -7.61 62.78 -35.92
CA ASP A 317 -7.22 63.75 -36.93
C ASP A 317 -5.83 64.30 -36.72
N GLY A 318 -5.20 64.02 -35.57
CA GLY A 318 -3.80 64.33 -35.29
C GLY A 318 -3.54 65.81 -34.95
N ASP A 319 -4.51 66.53 -34.43
CA ASP A 319 -4.37 67.93 -34.09
C ASP A 319 -3.78 68.18 -32.70
N GLY A 320 -3.58 67.10 -31.92
CA GLY A 320 -3.03 67.11 -30.56
C GLY A 320 -4.05 67.17 -29.46
N LEU A 321 -5.32 67.07 -29.76
CA LEU A 321 -6.38 66.91 -28.80
C LEU A 321 -7.00 65.52 -28.95
N VAL A 322 -7.13 64.78 -27.82
CA VAL A 322 -7.71 63.43 -27.85
C VAL A 322 -9.20 63.48 -28.14
N ASN A 323 -9.72 62.45 -28.83
CA ASN A 323 -11.12 62.38 -29.28
C ASN A 323 -12.16 62.68 -28.21
N GLU A 324 -11.92 62.32 -26.95
CA GLU A 324 -12.83 62.56 -25.82
C GLU A 324 -12.88 64.03 -25.36
N GLU A 325 -11.84 64.80 -25.66
CA GLU A 325 -11.71 66.23 -25.37
C GLU A 325 -11.99 67.08 -26.60
N ASP A 326 -12.00 66.47 -27.77
CA ASP A 326 -12.16 67.11 -29.07
C ASP A 326 -13.64 67.22 -29.46
N MET A 327 -14.09 68.41 -29.84
CA MET A 327 -15.44 68.66 -30.34
C MET A 327 -15.54 68.34 -31.83
N CYS A 328 -14.43 68.28 -32.56
CA CYS A 328 -14.36 67.98 -33.98
C CYS A 328 -13.40 66.82 -34.30
N PRO A 329 -13.58 65.63 -33.69
CA PRO A 329 -12.54 64.60 -33.61
C PRO A 329 -12.09 63.92 -34.91
N ASP A 330 -12.66 64.34 -36.02
CA ASP A 330 -12.32 63.83 -37.36
C ASP A 330 -11.84 64.92 -38.28
N VAL A 331 -11.67 66.17 -37.77
CA VAL A 331 -11.27 67.32 -38.60
C VAL A 331 -10.27 68.17 -37.82
N PRO A 332 -8.97 68.15 -38.26
CA PRO A 332 -7.90 68.84 -37.52
C PRO A 332 -8.20 70.31 -37.28
N GLY A 333 -8.02 70.76 -36.02
CA GLY A 333 -8.34 72.11 -35.69
C GLY A 333 -7.39 72.75 -34.68
N VAL A 334 -7.88 73.64 -33.85
CA VAL A 334 -7.08 74.42 -32.90
C VAL A 334 -7.40 74.00 -31.48
N VAL A 335 -6.42 73.58 -30.70
CA VAL A 335 -6.62 73.15 -29.28
C VAL A 335 -7.37 74.22 -28.46
N ALA A 336 -7.13 75.52 -28.73
CA ALA A 336 -7.83 76.63 -28.06
C ALA A 336 -9.34 76.69 -28.37
N LEU A 337 -9.76 76.10 -29.48
CA LEU A 337 -11.15 75.97 -29.92
C LEU A 337 -11.68 74.53 -29.77
N LYS A 338 -11.06 73.80 -28.82
CA LYS A 338 -11.43 72.40 -28.51
C LYS A 338 -11.36 71.47 -29.73
N GLY A 339 -10.29 71.55 -30.51
CA GLY A 339 -10.04 70.73 -31.68
C GLY A 339 -10.84 71.06 -32.93
N CYS A 340 -11.56 72.19 -32.94
CA CYS A 340 -12.29 72.56 -34.16
C CYS A 340 -11.52 73.56 -35.02
N PRO A 341 -11.69 73.48 -36.36
CA PRO A 341 -11.02 74.37 -37.29
C PRO A 341 -11.50 75.81 -37.19
N ASP A 342 -10.58 76.76 -37.45
CA ASP A 342 -10.84 78.18 -37.56
C ASP A 342 -10.18 78.62 -38.90
N SER A 343 -10.91 78.62 -39.97
CA SER A 343 -10.40 78.76 -41.35
C SER A 343 -9.89 80.17 -41.62
N ASP A 344 -10.41 81.19 -40.95
CA ASP A 344 -10.01 82.54 -41.15
C ASP A 344 -9.15 83.17 -40.03
N GLY A 345 -9.02 82.44 -38.92
CA GLY A 345 -8.16 82.78 -37.79
C GLY A 345 -8.66 83.94 -36.95
N ASP A 346 -9.92 84.09 -36.78
CA ASP A 346 -10.53 85.12 -35.96
C ASP A 346 -10.80 84.73 -34.53
N GLY A 347 -10.65 83.43 -34.16
CA GLY A 347 -10.81 82.81 -32.86
C GLY A 347 -12.21 82.33 -32.55
N VAL A 348 -13.04 82.14 -33.59
CA VAL A 348 -14.31 81.44 -33.55
C VAL A 348 -14.22 80.22 -34.41
N ALA A 349 -14.63 79.06 -33.88
CA ALA A 349 -14.61 77.81 -34.67
C ALA A 349 -15.59 77.88 -35.86
N ASP A 350 -15.20 77.26 -36.98
CA ASP A 350 -15.97 77.33 -38.25
C ASP A 350 -17.41 76.90 -38.07
N TYR A 351 -17.73 75.96 -37.14
CA TYR A 351 -19.09 75.50 -36.92
C TYR A 351 -19.97 76.51 -36.10
N GLU A 352 -19.33 77.46 -35.40
CA GLU A 352 -19.97 78.56 -34.65
C GLU A 352 -19.92 79.86 -35.39
N ASP A 353 -19.04 79.98 -36.38
CA ASP A 353 -18.85 81.20 -37.18
C ASP A 353 -19.91 81.34 -38.28
N ARG A 354 -20.52 82.49 -38.36
CA ARG A 354 -21.48 82.80 -39.47
C ARG A 354 -20.78 83.06 -40.81
N CYS A 355 -19.50 83.39 -40.76
CA CYS A 355 -18.74 83.70 -41.93
C CYS A 355 -17.37 83.02 -41.91
N PRO A 356 -17.27 81.63 -41.94
CA PRO A 356 -16.07 80.87 -41.62
C PRO A 356 -14.81 81.15 -42.54
N THR A 357 -14.93 81.99 -43.52
CA THR A 357 -13.85 82.33 -44.43
C THR A 357 -13.56 83.82 -44.49
N ILE A 358 -14.20 84.61 -43.64
CA ILE A 358 -14.01 86.07 -43.60
C ILE A 358 -13.86 86.51 -42.14
N LYS A 359 -12.60 86.87 -41.82
CA LYS A 359 -12.21 87.22 -40.47
C LYS A 359 -13.11 88.26 -39.81
N GLY A 360 -13.81 87.87 -38.79
CA GLY A 360 -14.67 88.73 -37.99
C GLY A 360 -13.90 89.70 -37.12
N THR A 361 -14.50 90.78 -36.72
CA THR A 361 -14.00 91.65 -35.65
C THR A 361 -14.65 91.27 -34.34
N ARG A 362 -13.84 90.82 -33.28
CA ARG A 362 -14.32 90.69 -31.95
C ARG A 362 -14.94 92.01 -31.49
N GLN A 363 -16.24 92.09 -31.23
CA GLN A 363 -16.88 93.17 -30.51
C GLN A 363 -16.79 92.90 -29.01
#